data_70f0aa47b69509c42eab2e53f63e607e
#
_entry.id   70f0aa47b69509c42eab2e53f63e607e
#
_cell.length_a   1.000
_cell.length_b   1.000
_cell.length_c   1.000
_cell.angle_alpha   90.00
_cell.angle_beta   90.00
_cell.angle_gamma   90.00
#
_symmetry.space_group_name_H-M   'P 1'
#
loop_
_entity.id
_entity.type
_entity.pdbx_description
1 polymer ?
#
loop_
_entity_poly.entity_id
_entity_poly.type
_entity_poly.pdbx_seq_one_letter_code
_entity_poly.pdbx_strand_id
1 'polypeptide(L)'
;MNNVNQDIAEQDDQDRLILDSVDRFLERHVRPVAMQLEHDDIYPQEIVDRMKEMGLFGAVIPPEYGGMGLRAQTYARIIERISTVWMSVAGIINSHLIMATIVNKSGTEAQKRAFLPRFASGELRGGLALTEPDTGTDLQAIRVTAKRDGDDYVVNGTKTWISNGIQGGVVALLVKTDVNAQPRHHGMSMLIAEKGPGFRVGRKLEKLGYKGIDSAELVFEDYRVPVDRLIGGVEGRGMACAISGLELGRINVAARGVGLAQAALDEAVRYVQQRSTFGKKIHEHQAIALKLGDMATRTQASRLLVDAAAKAYDRGERVDYEAGMAKLFATESALENAIEAMRIHGGYGYSKEFLVERLYRDAPLLVIGEGTNEIQRLLIARRLIERNPI
;
A
#
# COMPACT_ATOMS: atom_id res chain seq x y z
N MET A 1 -12.69 -34.56 7.65
CA MET A 1 -13.08 -33.87 6.42
C MET A 1 -14.29 -32.93 6.61
N ASN A 2 -15.35 -33.31 7.35
CA ASN A 2 -16.55 -32.45 7.54
C ASN A 2 -16.28 -31.13 8.27
N ASN A 3 -15.46 -31.10 9.34
CA ASN A 3 -15.19 -29.88 10.10
C ASN A 3 -14.38 -28.85 9.26
N VAL A 4 -13.38 -29.27 8.49
CA VAL A 4 -12.55 -28.36 7.69
C VAL A 4 -13.36 -27.67 6.59
N ASN A 5 -14.29 -28.39 5.95
CA ASN A 5 -15.17 -27.79 4.93
C ASN A 5 -16.21 -26.84 5.54
N GLN A 6 -16.65 -27.11 6.76
CA GLN A 6 -17.57 -26.23 7.49
C GLN A 6 -16.86 -24.94 7.92
N ASP A 7 -15.64 -25.04 8.47
CA ASP A 7 -14.82 -23.90 8.86
C ASP A 7 -14.50 -22.99 7.66
N ILE A 8 -14.22 -23.58 6.48
CA ILE A 8 -13.98 -22.81 5.23
C ILE A 8 -15.25 -22.08 4.79
N ALA A 9 -16.40 -22.73 4.82
CA ALA A 9 -17.66 -22.11 4.41
C ALA A 9 -18.08 -20.97 5.34
N GLU A 10 -17.91 -21.13 6.65
CA GLU A 10 -18.17 -20.08 7.64
C GLU A 10 -17.25 -18.89 7.45
N GLN A 11 -15.96 -19.13 7.16
CA GLN A 11 -14.99 -18.08 6.87
C GLN A 11 -15.32 -17.32 5.59
N ASP A 12 -15.73 -18.01 4.52
CA ASP A 12 -16.11 -17.37 3.26
C ASP A 12 -17.39 -16.53 3.41
N ASP A 13 -18.35 -16.96 4.26
CA ASP A 13 -19.53 -16.16 4.58
C ASP A 13 -19.18 -14.91 5.40
N GLN A 14 -18.27 -15.02 6.36
CA GLN A 14 -17.78 -13.88 7.13
C GLN A 14 -17.04 -12.88 6.23
N ASP A 15 -16.17 -13.35 5.34
CA ASP A 15 -15.47 -12.52 4.37
C ASP A 15 -16.47 -11.75 3.49
N ARG A 16 -17.55 -12.42 3.04
CA ARG A 16 -18.61 -11.78 2.25
C ARG A 16 -19.29 -10.65 3.02
N LEU A 17 -19.65 -10.86 4.27
CA LEU A 17 -20.28 -9.84 5.10
C LEU A 17 -19.39 -8.61 5.31
N ILE A 18 -18.07 -8.81 5.51
CA ILE A 18 -17.09 -7.74 5.60
C ILE A 18 -17.03 -6.95 4.29
N LEU A 19 -16.92 -7.65 3.16
CA LEU A 19 -16.86 -7.02 1.84
C LEU A 19 -18.14 -6.23 1.52
N ASP A 20 -19.31 -6.75 1.84
CA ASP A 20 -20.60 -6.05 1.67
C ASP A 20 -20.68 -4.79 2.57
N SER A 21 -20.07 -4.83 3.76
CA SER A 21 -19.98 -3.66 4.65
C SER A 21 -19.05 -2.59 4.04
N VAL A 22 -17.92 -3.01 3.48
CA VAL A 22 -16.99 -2.12 2.77
C VAL A 22 -17.68 -1.49 1.56
N ASP A 23 -18.42 -2.25 0.76
CA ASP A 23 -19.13 -1.72 -0.40
C ASP A 23 -20.17 -0.65 0.01
N ARG A 24 -20.98 -0.92 1.04
CA ARG A 24 -21.92 0.07 1.58
C ARG A 24 -21.23 1.34 2.08
N PHE A 25 -20.09 1.20 2.75
CA PHE A 25 -19.29 2.33 3.19
C PHE A 25 -18.77 3.16 2.01
N LEU A 26 -18.24 2.50 0.98
CA LEU A 26 -17.73 3.15 -0.22
C LEU A 26 -18.80 3.95 -0.95
N GLU A 27 -19.96 3.33 -1.17
CA GLU A 27 -21.07 3.99 -1.88
C GLU A 27 -21.67 5.17 -1.10
N ARG A 28 -21.79 5.06 0.21
CA ARG A 28 -22.46 6.07 1.04
C ARG A 28 -21.53 7.22 1.46
N HIS A 29 -20.26 6.94 1.71
CA HIS A 29 -19.39 7.88 2.39
C HIS A 29 -18.14 8.28 1.59
N VAL A 30 -17.67 7.45 0.66
CA VAL A 30 -16.44 7.74 -0.10
C VAL A 30 -16.78 8.29 -1.48
N ARG A 31 -17.58 7.57 -2.28
CA ARG A 31 -17.89 7.95 -3.67
C ARG A 31 -18.43 9.38 -3.81
N PRO A 32 -19.36 9.85 -2.97
CA PRO A 32 -19.94 11.19 -3.13
C PRO A 32 -18.93 12.34 -2.98
N VAL A 33 -17.85 12.14 -2.23
CA VAL A 33 -16.88 13.19 -1.89
C VAL A 33 -15.50 13.01 -2.51
N ALA A 34 -15.21 11.83 -3.06
CA ALA A 34 -13.87 11.44 -3.50
C ALA A 34 -13.28 12.38 -4.55
N MET A 35 -14.08 12.79 -5.56
CA MET A 35 -13.62 13.68 -6.62
C MET A 35 -13.23 15.06 -6.08
N GLN A 36 -14.10 15.64 -5.24
CA GLN A 36 -13.86 16.97 -4.66
C GLN A 36 -12.63 16.97 -3.77
N LEU A 37 -12.57 16.03 -2.80
CA LEU A 37 -11.46 15.96 -1.84
C LEU A 37 -10.12 15.65 -2.55
N GLU A 38 -10.15 14.83 -3.60
CA GLU A 38 -8.95 14.52 -4.37
C GLU A 38 -8.47 15.74 -5.15
N HIS A 39 -9.35 16.42 -5.88
CA HIS A 39 -8.97 17.61 -6.66
C HIS A 39 -8.39 18.71 -5.78
N ASP A 40 -8.96 18.90 -4.59
CA ASP A 40 -8.53 19.92 -3.65
C ASP A 40 -7.35 19.48 -2.76
N ASP A 41 -6.88 18.22 -2.92
CA ASP A 41 -5.84 17.61 -2.09
C ASP A 41 -6.13 17.69 -0.58
N ILE A 42 -7.41 17.50 -0.22
CA ILE A 42 -7.90 17.54 1.17
C ILE A 42 -7.83 16.14 1.77
N TYR A 43 -7.23 16.05 2.97
CA TYR A 43 -7.19 14.80 3.73
C TYR A 43 -8.59 14.38 4.18
N PRO A 44 -9.03 13.14 3.91
CA PRO A 44 -10.41 12.71 4.14
C PRO A 44 -10.66 12.27 5.60
N GLN A 45 -10.62 13.22 6.55
CA GLN A 45 -10.69 12.90 7.98
C GLN A 45 -11.95 12.11 8.36
N GLU A 46 -13.13 12.52 7.87
CA GLU A 46 -14.41 11.82 8.17
C GLU A 46 -14.40 10.37 7.66
N ILE A 47 -13.82 10.14 6.46
CA ILE A 47 -13.65 8.78 5.91
C ILE A 47 -12.73 7.96 6.83
N VAL A 48 -11.62 8.56 7.27
CA VAL A 48 -10.65 7.91 8.16
C VAL A 48 -11.28 7.56 9.51
N ASP A 49 -12.10 8.43 10.07
CA ASP A 49 -12.77 8.16 11.35
C ASP A 49 -13.77 7.00 11.23
N ARG A 50 -14.54 6.93 10.14
CA ARG A 50 -15.38 5.76 9.84
C ARG A 50 -14.59 4.48 9.61
N MET A 51 -13.42 4.57 8.98
CA MET A 51 -12.52 3.42 8.81
C MET A 51 -12.02 2.89 10.15
N LYS A 52 -11.81 3.76 11.16
CA LYS A 52 -11.51 3.34 12.55
C LYS A 52 -12.69 2.59 13.17
N GLU A 53 -13.90 3.16 13.06
CA GLU A 53 -15.13 2.52 13.55
C GLU A 53 -15.36 1.14 12.93
N MET A 54 -14.98 0.95 11.67
CA MET A 54 -15.06 -0.33 10.95
C MET A 54 -13.90 -1.29 11.29
N GLY A 55 -12.92 -0.88 12.09
CA GLY A 55 -11.76 -1.69 12.44
C GLY A 55 -10.73 -1.90 11.31
N LEU A 56 -10.81 -1.14 10.22
CA LEU A 56 -9.96 -1.35 9.05
C LEU A 56 -8.47 -1.08 9.32
N PHE A 57 -8.13 -0.30 10.34
CA PHE A 57 -6.75 -0.11 10.80
C PHE A 57 -6.19 -1.35 11.52
N GLY A 58 -7.05 -2.22 12.00
CA GLY A 58 -6.70 -3.52 12.59
C GLY A 58 -6.88 -4.71 11.65
N ALA A 59 -7.14 -4.50 10.35
CA ALA A 59 -7.57 -5.55 9.42
C ALA A 59 -6.70 -6.82 9.49
N VAL A 60 -5.38 -6.70 9.48
CA VAL A 60 -4.44 -7.85 9.50
C VAL A 60 -3.73 -8.02 10.85
N ILE A 61 -4.03 -7.19 11.84
CA ILE A 61 -3.48 -7.33 13.19
C ILE A 61 -4.19 -8.48 13.88
N PRO A 62 -3.44 -9.38 14.59
CA PRO A 62 -4.06 -10.51 15.28
C PRO A 62 -5.10 -10.10 16.31
N PRO A 63 -6.15 -10.95 16.53
CA PRO A 63 -7.22 -10.66 17.47
C PRO A 63 -6.75 -10.47 18.92
N GLU A 64 -5.69 -11.17 19.35
CA GLU A 64 -5.09 -11.00 20.68
C GLU A 64 -4.56 -9.58 20.94
N TYR A 65 -4.35 -8.79 19.90
CA TYR A 65 -3.98 -7.37 19.96
C TYR A 65 -5.13 -6.45 19.52
N GLY A 66 -6.36 -6.95 19.48
CA GLY A 66 -7.56 -6.15 19.16
C GLY A 66 -7.81 -5.92 17.67
N GLY A 67 -7.08 -6.60 16.79
CA GLY A 67 -7.30 -6.54 15.35
C GLY A 67 -8.35 -7.53 14.85
N MET A 68 -8.63 -7.51 13.54
CA MET A 68 -9.57 -8.43 12.90
C MET A 68 -8.93 -9.77 12.50
N GLY A 69 -7.60 -9.83 12.37
CA GLY A 69 -6.87 -11.02 11.96
C GLY A 69 -7.25 -11.55 10.56
N LEU A 70 -7.63 -10.66 9.64
CA LEU A 70 -8.07 -11.06 8.30
C LEU A 70 -6.95 -11.74 7.53
N ARG A 71 -7.32 -12.73 6.72
CA ARG A 71 -6.44 -13.33 5.72
C ARG A 71 -5.99 -12.27 4.71
N ALA A 72 -4.79 -12.41 4.18
CA ALA A 72 -4.28 -11.51 3.14
C ALA A 72 -5.17 -11.51 1.89
N GLN A 73 -5.84 -12.63 1.58
CA GLN A 73 -6.81 -12.74 0.50
C GLN A 73 -8.01 -11.80 0.72
N THR A 74 -8.62 -11.81 1.90
CA THR A 74 -9.74 -10.92 2.24
C THR A 74 -9.28 -9.47 2.27
N TYR A 75 -8.13 -9.20 2.86
CA TYR A 75 -7.52 -7.87 2.87
C TYR A 75 -7.29 -7.34 1.45
N ALA A 76 -6.71 -8.14 0.54
CA ALA A 76 -6.50 -7.74 -0.84
C ALA A 76 -7.82 -7.38 -1.56
N ARG A 77 -8.90 -8.12 -1.31
CA ARG A 77 -10.24 -7.83 -1.85
C ARG A 77 -10.81 -6.52 -1.30
N ILE A 78 -10.60 -6.22 -0.02
CA ILE A 78 -10.98 -4.91 0.57
C ILE A 78 -10.22 -3.78 -0.13
N ILE A 79 -8.92 -3.93 -0.32
CA ILE A 79 -8.07 -2.92 -0.98
C ILE A 79 -8.47 -2.72 -2.45
N GLU A 80 -8.77 -3.80 -3.18
CA GLU A 80 -9.29 -3.72 -4.55
C GLU A 80 -10.56 -2.85 -4.59
N ARG A 81 -11.56 -3.15 -3.73
CA ARG A 81 -12.84 -2.41 -3.68
C ARG A 81 -12.65 -0.93 -3.35
N ILE A 82 -11.86 -0.62 -2.32
CA ILE A 82 -11.55 0.77 -1.97
C ILE A 82 -10.92 1.49 -3.17
N SER A 83 -10.03 0.82 -3.89
CA SER A 83 -9.28 1.42 -5.00
C SER A 83 -10.12 1.61 -6.27
N THR A 84 -11.26 0.91 -6.43
CA THR A 84 -12.21 1.24 -7.51
C THR A 84 -12.88 2.60 -7.29
N VAL A 85 -12.95 3.07 -6.05
CA VAL A 85 -13.60 4.34 -5.72
C VAL A 85 -12.56 5.45 -5.49
N TRP A 86 -11.55 5.20 -4.65
CA TRP A 86 -10.48 6.17 -4.38
C TRP A 86 -9.22 5.49 -3.81
N MET A 87 -8.21 5.35 -4.65
CA MET A 87 -6.95 4.65 -4.32
C MET A 87 -6.22 5.23 -3.10
N SER A 88 -6.34 6.54 -2.86
CA SER A 88 -5.66 7.20 -1.73
C SER A 88 -6.15 6.69 -0.37
N VAL A 89 -7.43 6.34 -0.25
CA VAL A 89 -7.99 5.76 0.98
C VAL A 89 -7.36 4.39 1.28
N ALA A 90 -7.15 3.56 0.24
CA ALA A 90 -6.41 2.31 0.38
C ALA A 90 -4.96 2.54 0.84
N GLY A 91 -4.33 3.63 0.37
CA GLY A 91 -2.98 4.00 0.76
C GLY A 91 -2.83 4.42 2.23
N ILE A 92 -3.84 5.10 2.78
CA ILE A 92 -3.86 5.47 4.21
C ILE A 92 -3.77 4.23 5.09
N ILE A 93 -4.53 3.18 4.76
CA ILE A 93 -4.48 1.90 5.47
C ILE A 93 -3.16 1.18 5.23
N ASN A 94 -2.68 1.15 3.99
CA ASN A 94 -1.51 0.35 3.62
C ASN A 94 -0.26 0.73 4.40
N SER A 95 0.11 2.02 4.40
CA SER A 95 1.31 2.49 5.10
C SER A 95 1.27 2.16 6.59
N HIS A 96 0.08 2.24 7.19
CA HIS A 96 -0.15 1.88 8.58
C HIS A 96 0.00 0.37 8.81
N LEU A 97 -0.65 -0.46 7.99
CA LEU A 97 -0.63 -1.92 8.17
C LEU A 97 0.73 -2.54 7.82
N ILE A 98 1.53 -1.93 6.95
CA ILE A 98 2.93 -2.33 6.75
C ILE A 98 3.71 -2.17 8.06
N MET A 99 3.60 -1.01 8.72
CA MET A 99 4.23 -0.78 10.03
C MET A 99 3.74 -1.77 11.07
N ALA A 100 2.43 -1.97 11.18
CA ALA A 100 1.84 -2.93 12.12
C ALA A 100 2.35 -4.37 11.86
N THR A 101 2.45 -4.76 10.59
CA THR A 101 3.01 -6.06 10.19
C THR A 101 4.48 -6.21 10.59
N ILE A 102 5.29 -5.16 10.45
CA ILE A 102 6.69 -5.16 10.88
C ILE A 102 6.77 -5.38 12.40
N VAL A 103 5.98 -4.63 13.18
CA VAL A 103 5.96 -4.78 14.64
C VAL A 103 5.46 -6.17 15.05
N ASN A 104 4.42 -6.69 14.39
CA ASN A 104 3.88 -8.03 14.67
C ASN A 104 4.89 -9.14 14.36
N LYS A 105 5.59 -9.07 13.21
CA LYS A 105 6.54 -10.11 12.78
C LYS A 105 7.90 -10.03 13.47
N SER A 106 8.37 -8.81 13.76
CA SER A 106 9.76 -8.57 14.17
C SER A 106 9.89 -7.95 15.58
N GLY A 107 8.82 -7.41 16.14
CA GLY A 107 8.84 -6.77 17.46
C GLY A 107 8.97 -7.76 18.61
N THR A 108 9.50 -7.29 19.75
CA THR A 108 9.44 -8.03 21.00
C THR A 108 8.00 -8.11 21.51
N GLU A 109 7.70 -9.06 22.41
CA GLU A 109 6.35 -9.17 23.00
C GLU A 109 5.93 -7.88 23.74
N ALA A 110 6.87 -7.19 24.38
CA ALA A 110 6.60 -5.90 25.01
C ALA A 110 6.19 -4.84 23.96
N GLN A 111 6.88 -4.78 22.83
CA GLN A 111 6.55 -3.86 21.74
C GLN A 111 5.21 -4.20 21.11
N LYS A 112 4.92 -5.48 20.85
CA LYS A 112 3.61 -5.90 20.30
C LYS A 112 2.47 -5.48 21.22
N ARG A 113 2.57 -5.77 22.51
CA ARG A 113 1.55 -5.42 23.52
C ARG A 113 1.38 -3.91 23.70
N ALA A 114 2.45 -3.15 23.56
CA ALA A 114 2.41 -1.69 23.71
C ALA A 114 1.82 -0.99 22.47
N PHE A 115 2.07 -1.50 21.26
CA PHE A 115 1.75 -0.78 20.04
C PHE A 115 0.61 -1.36 19.21
N LEU A 116 0.51 -2.69 19.08
CA LEU A 116 -0.49 -3.29 18.19
C LEU A 116 -1.94 -2.96 18.57
N PRO A 117 -2.34 -2.91 19.87
CA PRO A 117 -3.70 -2.49 20.22
C PRO A 117 -4.01 -1.05 19.80
N ARG A 118 -3.06 -0.13 19.98
CA ARG A 118 -3.20 1.27 19.58
C ARG A 118 -3.22 1.42 18.04
N PHE A 119 -2.51 0.54 17.32
CA PHE A 119 -2.57 0.47 15.86
C PHE A 119 -3.91 -0.10 15.41
N ALA A 120 -4.39 -1.18 16.01
CA ALA A 120 -5.65 -1.83 15.63
C ALA A 120 -6.85 -0.91 15.76
N SER A 121 -6.91 -0.11 16.84
CA SER A 121 -7.97 0.89 17.04
C SER A 121 -7.84 2.11 16.13
N GLY A 122 -6.67 2.33 15.49
CA GLY A 122 -6.37 3.56 14.76
C GLY A 122 -6.14 4.78 15.66
N GLU A 123 -6.00 4.61 16.98
CA GLU A 123 -5.56 5.66 17.92
C GLU A 123 -4.21 6.20 17.50
N LEU A 124 -3.25 5.30 17.28
CA LEU A 124 -1.92 5.63 16.81
C LEU A 124 -1.75 5.11 15.39
N ARG A 125 -1.81 6.01 14.42
CA ARG A 125 -1.61 5.65 13.00
C ARG A 125 -0.16 5.87 12.61
N GLY A 126 0.35 4.99 11.78
CA GLY A 126 1.76 5.01 11.39
C GLY A 126 2.00 4.99 9.89
N GLY A 127 3.27 5.04 9.60
CA GLY A 127 3.81 4.94 8.25
C GLY A 127 5.18 4.24 8.25
N LEU A 128 5.71 4.04 7.06
CA LEU A 128 7.02 3.45 6.84
C LEU A 128 7.98 4.52 6.32
N ALA A 129 9.07 4.79 7.05
CA ALA A 129 10.04 5.82 6.73
C ALA A 129 11.39 5.19 6.31
N LEU A 130 11.50 4.88 5.01
CA LEU A 130 12.71 4.28 4.41
C LEU A 130 13.48 5.29 3.56
N THR A 131 12.80 5.89 2.59
CA THR A 131 13.36 6.74 1.52
C THR A 131 13.94 8.04 2.06
N GLU A 132 15.07 8.45 1.48
CA GLU A 132 15.73 9.73 1.76
C GLU A 132 15.83 10.56 0.47
N PRO A 133 16.14 11.88 0.56
CA PRO A 133 16.22 12.72 -0.64
C PRO A 133 17.15 12.18 -1.74
N ASP A 134 18.27 11.56 -1.34
CA ASP A 134 19.28 11.04 -2.27
C ASP A 134 19.16 9.53 -2.55
N THR A 135 18.24 8.82 -1.88
CA THR A 135 18.15 7.36 -2.01
C THR A 135 16.73 6.82 -1.81
N GLY A 136 16.24 6.04 -2.77
CA GLY A 136 14.95 5.34 -2.73
C GLY A 136 15.13 3.85 -3.02
N THR A 137 15.51 3.50 -4.22
CA THR A 137 15.69 2.10 -4.66
C THR A 137 16.86 1.42 -3.95
N ASP A 138 18.00 2.12 -3.78
CA ASP A 138 19.17 1.64 -3.03
C ASP A 138 19.04 1.98 -1.53
N LEU A 139 18.22 1.21 -0.81
CA LEU A 139 18.05 1.42 0.64
C LEU A 139 19.34 1.25 1.45
N GLN A 140 20.34 0.55 0.93
CA GLN A 140 21.62 0.38 1.65
C GLN A 140 22.46 1.68 1.67
N ALA A 141 22.12 2.65 0.81
CA ALA A 141 22.77 3.95 0.74
C ALA A 141 22.16 5.03 1.66
N ILE A 142 21.15 4.70 2.50
CA ILE A 142 20.58 5.67 3.45
C ILE A 142 21.65 6.28 4.34
N ARG A 143 21.40 7.54 4.78
CA ARG A 143 22.33 8.33 5.58
C ARG A 143 21.78 8.74 6.94
N VAL A 144 20.47 8.60 7.20
CA VAL A 144 19.90 8.86 8.53
C VAL A 144 20.56 7.92 9.52
N THR A 145 21.19 8.49 10.56
CA THR A 145 21.93 7.77 11.59
C THR A 145 21.16 7.75 12.91
N ALA A 146 21.41 6.72 13.71
CA ALA A 146 20.97 6.63 15.10
C ALA A 146 22.16 6.18 15.93
N LYS A 147 22.69 7.08 16.78
CA LYS A 147 23.79 6.79 17.68
C LYS A 147 23.25 6.52 19.08
N ARG A 148 23.68 5.43 19.70
CA ARG A 148 23.32 5.13 21.08
C ARG A 148 23.98 6.15 22.03
N ASP A 149 23.15 6.71 22.93
CA ASP A 149 23.56 7.64 24.00
C ASP A 149 22.78 7.26 25.27
N GLY A 150 23.41 6.46 26.13
CA GLY A 150 22.77 5.89 27.32
C GLY A 150 21.60 4.97 26.97
N ASP A 151 20.40 5.33 27.45
CA ASP A 151 19.15 4.60 27.23
C ASP A 151 18.37 5.08 26.00
N ASP A 152 18.96 5.95 25.18
CA ASP A 152 18.37 6.49 23.95
C ASP A 152 19.23 6.23 22.74
N TYR A 153 18.60 6.31 21.55
CA TYR A 153 19.24 6.59 20.27
C TYR A 153 19.04 8.07 19.92
N VAL A 154 20.11 8.76 19.55
CA VAL A 154 20.06 10.12 18.98
C VAL A 154 20.03 10.00 17.46
N VAL A 155 18.93 10.42 16.86
CA VAL A 155 18.64 10.28 15.42
C VAL A 155 18.83 11.62 14.73
N ASN A 156 19.58 11.60 13.60
CA ASN A 156 19.80 12.76 12.75
C ASN A 156 19.66 12.42 11.27
N GLY A 157 18.99 13.31 10.52
CA GLY A 157 18.84 13.23 9.07
C GLY A 157 17.41 13.46 8.58
N THR A 158 17.15 13.15 7.32
CA THR A 158 15.87 13.46 6.66
C THR A 158 15.34 12.25 5.89
N LYS A 159 14.04 11.95 6.05
CA LYS A 159 13.29 11.02 5.23
C LYS A 159 12.31 11.77 4.32
N THR A 160 12.01 11.22 3.15
CA THR A 160 11.11 11.85 2.18
C THR A 160 10.12 10.84 1.60
N TRP A 161 9.05 11.33 0.99
CA TRP A 161 7.95 10.52 0.43
C TRP A 161 7.24 9.66 1.48
N ILE A 162 7.16 10.14 2.72
CA ILE A 162 6.56 9.37 3.81
C ILE A 162 5.05 9.60 3.85
N SER A 163 4.30 8.58 3.41
CA SER A 163 2.83 8.56 3.52
C SER A 163 2.40 8.50 4.98
N ASN A 164 1.30 9.18 5.33
CA ASN A 164 0.86 9.42 6.71
C ASN A 164 1.90 10.20 7.56
N GLY A 165 2.88 10.85 6.95
CA GLY A 165 3.93 11.57 7.65
C GLY A 165 3.41 12.79 8.42
N ILE A 166 2.35 13.45 7.91
CA ILE A 166 1.69 14.59 8.58
C ILE A 166 0.64 14.08 9.57
N GLN A 167 -0.24 13.22 9.11
CA GLN A 167 -1.43 12.78 9.86
C GLN A 167 -1.16 11.61 10.82
N GLY A 168 -0.10 10.84 10.59
CA GLY A 168 0.33 9.78 11.51
C GLY A 168 1.06 10.33 12.72
N GLY A 169 1.02 9.60 13.83
CA GLY A 169 1.73 9.91 15.08
C GLY A 169 3.06 9.17 15.24
N VAL A 170 3.34 8.17 14.38
CA VAL A 170 4.49 7.27 14.52
C VAL A 170 4.96 6.79 13.16
N VAL A 171 6.23 6.40 13.04
CA VAL A 171 6.76 5.73 11.85
C VAL A 171 7.68 4.57 12.22
N ALA A 172 7.68 3.51 11.40
CA ALA A 172 8.78 2.55 11.39
C ALA A 172 9.95 3.17 10.63
N LEU A 173 10.95 3.61 11.37
CA LEU A 173 12.06 4.43 10.88
C LEU A 173 13.30 3.58 10.64
N LEU A 174 13.72 3.46 9.37
CA LEU A 174 14.95 2.79 8.99
C LEU A 174 16.14 3.74 9.12
N VAL A 175 17.15 3.34 9.89
CA VAL A 175 18.33 4.13 10.23
C VAL A 175 19.61 3.32 10.12
N LYS A 176 20.78 3.98 10.10
CA LYS A 176 22.08 3.34 10.35
C LYS A 176 22.49 3.48 11.79
N THR A 177 22.63 2.36 12.47
CA THR A 177 23.26 2.27 13.80
C THR A 177 24.76 2.01 13.70
N ASP A 178 25.22 1.35 12.63
CA ASP A 178 26.63 1.19 12.29
C ASP A 178 26.87 1.60 10.82
N VAL A 179 27.58 2.72 10.61
CA VAL A 179 27.89 3.26 9.28
C VAL A 179 29.03 2.50 8.58
N ASN A 180 29.81 1.72 9.32
CA ASN A 180 30.97 0.98 8.83
C ASN A 180 30.70 -0.49 8.57
N ALA A 181 29.50 -0.99 8.92
CA ALA A 181 29.16 -2.39 8.78
C ALA A 181 29.33 -2.91 7.35
N GLN A 182 29.87 -4.15 7.25
CA GLN A 182 29.97 -4.89 6.00
C GLN A 182 29.38 -6.29 6.21
N PRO A 183 28.44 -6.70 5.33
CA PRO A 183 27.79 -5.92 4.28
C PRO A 183 26.92 -4.79 4.86
N ARG A 184 26.72 -3.71 4.09
CA ARG A 184 26.10 -2.44 4.53
C ARG A 184 24.73 -2.61 5.24
N HIS A 185 23.95 -3.60 4.85
CA HIS A 185 22.64 -3.85 5.45
C HIS A 185 22.71 -4.37 6.90
N HIS A 186 23.84 -4.89 7.34
CA HIS A 186 24.06 -5.28 8.75
C HIS A 186 24.21 -4.08 9.68
N GLY A 187 24.48 -2.88 9.16
CA GLY A 187 24.49 -1.65 9.95
C GLY A 187 23.16 -0.94 10.02
N MET A 188 22.09 -1.52 9.47
CA MET A 188 20.78 -0.91 9.40
C MET A 188 19.87 -1.47 10.49
N SER A 189 19.18 -0.57 11.21
CA SER A 189 18.22 -0.90 12.27
C SER A 189 16.88 -0.23 12.02
N MET A 190 15.82 -0.68 12.66
CA MET A 190 14.51 -0.09 12.54
C MET A 190 13.96 0.30 13.90
N LEU A 191 13.51 1.54 14.02
CA LEU A 191 12.99 2.12 15.26
C LEU A 191 11.50 2.40 15.14
N ILE A 192 10.75 2.23 16.24
CA ILE A 192 9.41 2.79 16.40
C ILE A 192 9.59 4.25 16.83
N ALA A 193 9.41 5.18 15.90
CA ALA A 193 9.64 6.60 16.13
C ALA A 193 8.30 7.36 16.24
N GLU A 194 7.87 7.65 17.48
CA GLU A 194 6.69 8.47 17.76
C GLU A 194 7.07 9.96 17.65
N LYS A 195 6.14 10.80 17.15
CA LYS A 195 6.38 12.25 17.06
C LYS A 195 6.67 12.85 18.43
N GLY A 196 7.70 13.68 18.51
CA GLY A 196 8.17 14.31 19.73
C GLY A 196 9.25 15.36 19.46
N PRO A 197 9.89 15.89 20.49
CA PRO A 197 10.98 16.85 20.34
C PRO A 197 12.10 16.32 19.43
N GLY A 198 12.56 17.12 18.47
CA GLY A 198 13.57 16.72 17.49
C GLY A 198 13.01 15.97 16.27
N PHE A 199 11.73 15.53 16.29
CA PHE A 199 11.04 14.97 15.13
C PHE A 199 10.12 16.04 14.54
N ARG A 200 10.43 16.54 13.37
CA ARG A 200 9.69 17.61 12.70
C ARG A 200 9.20 17.16 11.33
N VAL A 201 7.97 17.54 10.98
CA VAL A 201 7.50 17.48 9.59
C VAL A 201 8.12 18.64 8.83
N GLY A 202 8.89 18.35 7.78
CA GLY A 202 9.55 19.34 6.94
C GLY A 202 8.52 20.04 6.04
N ARG A 203 8.08 19.35 5.01
CA ARG A 203 7.06 19.87 4.08
C ARG A 203 6.13 18.76 3.59
N LYS A 204 4.90 19.13 3.20
CA LYS A 204 4.04 18.30 2.37
C LYS A 204 4.58 18.31 0.95
N LEU A 205 4.64 17.13 0.32
CA LEU A 205 5.05 17.00 -1.08
C LEU A 205 3.82 17.08 -1.98
N GLU A 206 3.86 17.95 -2.98
CA GLU A 206 2.85 18.03 -4.03
C GLU A 206 3.02 16.86 -5.00
N LYS A 207 1.90 16.25 -5.42
CA LYS A 207 1.89 15.03 -6.22
C LYS A 207 1.03 15.20 -7.47
N LEU A 208 1.35 14.44 -8.51
CA LEU A 208 0.55 14.36 -9.73
C LEU A 208 -0.86 13.81 -9.44
N GLY A 209 -0.93 12.67 -8.77
CA GLY A 209 -2.12 11.96 -8.31
C GLY A 209 -1.95 11.49 -6.87
N TYR A 210 -2.77 10.50 -6.44
CA TYR A 210 -2.72 9.99 -5.08
C TYR A 210 -2.92 11.10 -4.04
N LYS A 211 -3.76 12.08 -4.40
CA LYS A 211 -4.09 13.21 -3.55
C LYS A 211 -5.10 12.80 -2.48
N GLY A 212 -5.22 13.61 -1.42
CA GLY A 212 -6.03 13.28 -0.24
C GLY A 212 -5.31 12.46 0.81
N ILE A 213 -4.24 11.72 0.47
CA ILE A 213 -3.28 11.20 1.44
C ILE A 213 -2.05 12.10 1.46
N ASP A 214 -1.54 12.41 2.64
CA ASP A 214 -0.30 13.17 2.74
C ASP A 214 0.93 12.33 2.39
N SER A 215 1.93 13.00 1.82
CA SER A 215 3.29 12.51 1.68
C SER A 215 4.22 13.63 2.12
N ALA A 216 5.13 13.36 3.04
CA ALA A 216 5.92 14.40 3.67
C ALA A 216 7.41 14.11 3.70
N GLU A 217 8.19 15.17 3.89
CA GLU A 217 9.54 15.10 4.42
C GLU A 217 9.47 15.07 5.95
N LEU A 218 10.25 14.19 6.56
CA LEU A 218 10.41 14.07 8.00
C LEU A 218 11.86 14.39 8.34
N VAL A 219 12.07 15.34 9.24
CA VAL A 219 13.40 15.80 9.64
C VAL A 219 13.65 15.45 11.09
N PHE A 220 14.77 14.84 11.36
CA PHE A 220 15.25 14.44 12.67
C PHE A 220 16.48 15.25 13.03
N GLU A 221 16.41 16.02 14.13
CA GLU A 221 17.47 16.89 14.64
C GLU A 221 17.65 16.61 16.13
N ASP A 222 18.71 15.86 16.46
CA ASP A 222 18.97 15.33 17.80
C ASP A 222 17.74 14.65 18.43
N TYR A 223 16.95 13.99 17.59
CA TYR A 223 15.73 13.32 18.00
C TYR A 223 16.04 12.09 18.84
N ARG A 224 15.56 12.06 20.08
CA ARG A 224 15.80 10.98 21.03
C ARG A 224 14.72 9.90 20.94
N VAL A 225 15.15 8.67 20.79
CA VAL A 225 14.30 7.47 20.73
C VAL A 225 14.79 6.48 21.79
N PRO A 226 13.98 6.08 22.77
CA PRO A 226 14.36 5.09 23.76
C PRO A 226 14.85 3.78 23.15
N VAL A 227 15.83 3.12 23.74
CA VAL A 227 16.42 1.87 23.21
C VAL A 227 15.42 0.75 23.10
N ASP A 228 14.37 0.73 23.93
CA ASP A 228 13.28 -0.24 23.88
C ASP A 228 12.39 -0.10 22.63
N ARG A 229 12.58 0.99 21.86
CA ARG A 229 11.91 1.23 20.57
C ARG A 229 12.66 0.63 19.39
N LEU A 230 13.83 0.04 19.58
CA LEU A 230 14.52 -0.75 18.56
C LEU A 230 13.70 -2.02 18.28
N ILE A 231 13.15 -2.13 17.06
CA ILE A 231 12.27 -3.25 16.71
C ILE A 231 13.05 -4.56 16.82
N GLY A 232 12.53 -5.47 17.65
CA GLY A 232 13.16 -6.76 17.94
C GLY A 232 14.34 -6.70 18.91
N GLY A 233 14.74 -5.52 19.38
CA GLY A 233 15.79 -5.33 20.39
C GLY A 233 17.22 -5.62 19.92
N VAL A 234 17.43 -5.87 18.63
CA VAL A 234 18.76 -6.23 18.06
C VAL A 234 19.08 -5.30 16.89
N GLU A 235 20.23 -4.62 16.95
CA GLU A 235 20.74 -3.80 15.85
C GLU A 235 21.08 -4.66 14.62
N GLY A 236 21.15 -4.02 13.43
CA GLY A 236 21.54 -4.69 12.19
C GLY A 236 20.44 -5.49 11.52
N ARG A 237 19.21 -5.49 12.05
CA ARG A 237 18.06 -6.24 11.52
C ARG A 237 17.09 -5.38 10.70
N GLY A 238 17.37 -4.10 10.50
CA GLY A 238 16.46 -3.14 9.88
C GLY A 238 16.03 -3.51 8.46
N MET A 239 16.93 -4.03 7.65
CA MET A 239 16.58 -4.48 6.28
C MET A 239 15.62 -5.69 6.31
N ALA A 240 15.85 -6.65 7.19
CA ALA A 240 14.94 -7.80 7.35
C ALA A 240 13.55 -7.37 7.84
N CYS A 241 13.50 -6.43 8.79
CA CYS A 241 12.24 -5.82 9.25
C CYS A 241 11.49 -5.15 8.09
N ALA A 242 12.18 -4.31 7.29
CA ALA A 242 11.57 -3.65 6.14
C ALA A 242 10.97 -4.66 5.14
N ILE A 243 11.74 -5.70 4.78
CA ILE A 243 11.29 -6.73 3.84
C ILE A 243 10.06 -7.45 4.37
N SER A 244 10.00 -7.77 5.67
CA SER A 244 8.87 -8.51 6.27
C SER A 244 7.52 -7.78 6.16
N GLY A 245 7.53 -6.44 6.20
CA GLY A 245 6.33 -5.64 5.97
C GLY A 245 6.01 -5.44 4.50
N LEU A 246 7.05 -5.30 3.66
CA LEU A 246 6.88 -5.06 2.22
C LEU A 246 6.30 -6.25 1.45
N GLU A 247 6.34 -7.48 1.97
CA GLU A 247 5.65 -8.62 1.35
C GLU A 247 4.14 -8.39 1.28
N LEU A 248 3.51 -8.03 2.39
CA LEU A 248 2.10 -7.67 2.44
C LEU A 248 1.83 -6.35 1.68
N GLY A 249 2.75 -5.39 1.77
CA GLY A 249 2.69 -4.13 1.04
C GLY A 249 2.59 -4.33 -0.47
N ARG A 250 3.38 -5.24 -1.06
CA ARG A 250 3.33 -5.55 -2.50
C ARG A 250 1.99 -6.16 -2.91
N ILE A 251 1.41 -7.04 -2.09
CA ILE A 251 0.06 -7.60 -2.32
C ILE A 251 -0.97 -6.45 -2.31
N ASN A 252 -0.86 -5.52 -1.37
CA ASN A 252 -1.73 -4.33 -1.33
C ASN A 252 -1.56 -3.46 -2.59
N VAL A 253 -0.33 -3.14 -3.01
CA VAL A 253 -0.10 -2.34 -4.22
C VAL A 253 -0.67 -3.03 -5.46
N ALA A 254 -0.50 -4.35 -5.56
CA ALA A 254 -1.07 -5.16 -6.63
C ALA A 254 -2.61 -5.09 -6.61
N ALA A 255 -3.24 -5.23 -5.45
CA ALA A 255 -4.68 -5.11 -5.27
C ALA A 255 -5.20 -3.70 -5.62
N ARG A 256 -4.45 -2.64 -5.28
CA ARG A 256 -4.74 -1.27 -5.76
C ARG A 256 -4.70 -1.18 -7.28
N GLY A 257 -3.72 -1.83 -7.90
CA GLY A 257 -3.63 -1.93 -9.36
C GLY A 257 -4.86 -2.60 -9.97
N VAL A 258 -5.33 -3.70 -9.39
CA VAL A 258 -6.57 -4.37 -9.85
C VAL A 258 -7.76 -3.43 -9.72
N GLY A 259 -7.93 -2.77 -8.57
CA GLY A 259 -9.06 -1.85 -8.34
C GLY A 259 -9.06 -0.67 -9.31
N LEU A 260 -7.89 -0.08 -9.59
CA LEU A 260 -7.75 1.02 -10.54
C LEU A 260 -8.00 0.55 -11.99
N ALA A 261 -7.47 -0.62 -12.38
CA ALA A 261 -7.73 -1.22 -13.69
C ALA A 261 -9.22 -1.53 -13.89
N GLN A 262 -9.91 -2.02 -12.84
CA GLN A 262 -11.34 -2.28 -12.85
C GLN A 262 -12.13 -0.97 -13.00
N ALA A 263 -11.81 0.06 -12.22
CA ALA A 263 -12.48 1.36 -12.33
C ALA A 263 -12.34 1.96 -13.74
N ALA A 264 -11.16 1.86 -14.33
CA ALA A 264 -10.90 2.32 -15.70
C ALA A 264 -11.73 1.55 -16.74
N LEU A 265 -11.84 0.24 -16.56
CA LEU A 265 -12.66 -0.62 -17.40
C LEU A 265 -14.16 -0.27 -17.27
N ASP A 266 -14.66 -0.12 -16.04
CA ASP A 266 -16.08 0.18 -15.77
C ASP A 266 -16.49 1.53 -16.37
N GLU A 267 -15.64 2.56 -16.24
CA GLU A 267 -15.88 3.86 -16.85
C GLU A 267 -15.86 3.77 -18.40
N ALA A 268 -14.90 3.04 -18.95
CA ALA A 268 -14.85 2.82 -20.40
C ALA A 268 -16.10 2.10 -20.91
N VAL A 269 -16.51 1.00 -20.26
CA VAL A 269 -17.71 0.22 -20.63
C VAL A 269 -18.99 1.07 -20.54
N ARG A 270 -19.12 1.91 -19.52
CA ARG A 270 -20.25 2.83 -19.38
C ARG A 270 -20.28 3.86 -20.49
N TYR A 271 -19.15 4.49 -20.75
CA TYR A 271 -19.04 5.57 -21.72
C TYR A 271 -19.30 5.09 -23.16
N VAL A 272 -18.76 3.93 -23.57
CA VAL A 272 -18.91 3.42 -24.94
C VAL A 272 -20.35 3.06 -25.32
N GLN A 273 -21.20 2.77 -24.33
CA GLN A 273 -22.62 2.51 -24.49
C GLN A 273 -23.45 3.81 -24.61
N GLN A 274 -22.93 4.92 -24.14
CA GLN A 274 -23.62 6.22 -24.17
C GLN A 274 -23.22 7.06 -25.38
N ARG A 275 -21.93 7.10 -25.70
CA ARG A 275 -21.37 7.95 -26.76
C ARG A 275 -21.63 7.35 -28.15
N SER A 276 -22.00 8.21 -29.09
CA SER A 276 -22.15 7.85 -30.53
C SER A 276 -21.24 8.68 -31.41
N THR A 277 -20.67 8.05 -32.45
CA THR A 277 -19.90 8.70 -33.50
C THR A 277 -20.19 7.97 -34.83
N PHE A 278 -20.15 8.70 -35.94
CA PHE A 278 -20.41 8.13 -37.26
C PHE A 278 -21.71 7.32 -37.34
N GLY A 279 -22.77 7.80 -36.65
CA GLY A 279 -24.12 7.23 -36.72
C GLY A 279 -24.36 5.98 -35.88
N LYS A 280 -23.39 5.53 -35.03
CA LYS A 280 -23.54 4.34 -34.15
C LYS A 280 -22.86 4.53 -32.80
N LYS A 281 -23.16 3.66 -31.83
CA LYS A 281 -22.48 3.65 -30.54
C LYS A 281 -20.99 3.32 -30.70
N ILE A 282 -20.14 3.93 -29.89
CA ILE A 282 -18.69 3.76 -30.11
C ILE A 282 -18.19 2.35 -29.81
N HIS A 283 -18.88 1.54 -28.98
CA HIS A 283 -18.56 0.12 -28.79
C HIS A 283 -18.73 -0.72 -30.06
N GLU A 284 -19.50 -0.25 -31.07
CA GLU A 284 -19.70 -0.94 -32.34
C GLU A 284 -18.51 -0.72 -33.31
N HIS A 285 -17.58 0.15 -32.97
CA HIS A 285 -16.33 0.30 -33.70
C HIS A 285 -15.32 -0.76 -33.23
N GLN A 286 -14.82 -1.58 -34.15
CA GLN A 286 -13.91 -2.68 -33.87
C GLN A 286 -12.69 -2.24 -33.03
N ALA A 287 -12.10 -1.09 -33.34
CA ALA A 287 -10.96 -0.57 -32.59
C ALA A 287 -11.25 -0.30 -31.11
N ILE A 288 -12.47 0.06 -30.76
CA ILE A 288 -12.92 0.26 -29.37
C ILE A 288 -13.21 -1.10 -28.71
N ALA A 289 -13.90 -2.02 -29.43
CA ALA A 289 -14.20 -3.34 -28.92
C ALA A 289 -12.92 -4.13 -28.56
N LEU A 290 -11.86 -4.06 -29.38
CA LEU A 290 -10.56 -4.68 -29.08
C LEU A 290 -9.95 -4.13 -27.79
N LYS A 291 -9.98 -2.81 -27.59
CA LYS A 291 -9.46 -2.18 -26.34
C LYS A 291 -10.19 -2.69 -25.11
N LEU A 292 -11.52 -2.78 -25.14
CA LEU A 292 -12.30 -3.31 -24.01
C LEU A 292 -11.94 -4.77 -23.71
N GLY A 293 -11.75 -5.60 -24.73
CA GLY A 293 -11.30 -6.99 -24.57
C GLY A 293 -9.95 -7.10 -23.88
N ASP A 294 -8.98 -6.27 -24.30
CA ASP A 294 -7.65 -6.21 -23.71
C ASP A 294 -7.70 -5.71 -22.25
N MET A 295 -8.45 -4.63 -22.00
CA MET A 295 -8.63 -4.08 -20.63
C MET A 295 -9.24 -5.11 -19.68
N ALA A 296 -10.29 -5.83 -20.12
CA ALA A 296 -10.94 -6.87 -19.32
C ALA A 296 -9.97 -8.03 -19.02
N THR A 297 -9.22 -8.48 -20.01
CA THR A 297 -8.25 -9.57 -19.88
C THR A 297 -7.14 -9.21 -18.90
N ARG A 298 -6.55 -8.01 -19.02
CA ARG A 298 -5.51 -7.52 -18.10
C ARG A 298 -6.04 -7.43 -16.66
N THR A 299 -7.23 -6.90 -16.47
CA THR A 299 -7.84 -6.76 -15.14
C THR A 299 -8.05 -8.14 -14.49
N GLN A 300 -8.59 -9.10 -15.23
CA GLN A 300 -8.82 -10.44 -14.71
C GLN A 300 -7.53 -11.20 -14.44
N ALA A 301 -6.54 -11.13 -15.31
CA ALA A 301 -5.23 -11.75 -15.10
C ALA A 301 -4.53 -11.15 -13.87
N SER A 302 -4.62 -9.82 -13.68
CA SER A 302 -4.10 -9.13 -12.49
C SER A 302 -4.74 -9.68 -11.21
N ARG A 303 -6.07 -9.82 -11.19
CA ARG A 303 -6.82 -10.33 -10.03
C ARG A 303 -6.41 -11.75 -9.66
N LEU A 304 -6.22 -12.62 -10.65
CA LEU A 304 -5.78 -14.00 -10.42
C LEU A 304 -4.37 -14.07 -9.83
N LEU A 305 -3.45 -13.20 -10.29
CA LEU A 305 -2.10 -13.13 -9.72
C LEU A 305 -2.09 -12.62 -8.28
N VAL A 306 -2.93 -11.62 -7.97
CA VAL A 306 -3.07 -11.10 -6.60
C VAL A 306 -3.65 -12.17 -5.67
N ASP A 307 -4.69 -12.88 -6.12
CA ASP A 307 -5.33 -13.95 -5.34
C ASP A 307 -4.33 -15.10 -5.06
N ALA A 308 -3.54 -15.49 -6.06
CA ALA A 308 -2.51 -16.51 -5.90
C ALA A 308 -1.42 -16.09 -4.89
N ALA A 309 -0.94 -14.84 -4.97
CA ALA A 309 0.06 -14.31 -4.04
C ALA A 309 -0.49 -14.21 -2.61
N ALA A 310 -1.73 -13.73 -2.44
CA ALA A 310 -2.37 -13.61 -1.15
C ALA A 310 -2.60 -14.99 -0.49
N LYS A 311 -3.07 -15.99 -1.25
CA LYS A 311 -3.22 -17.37 -0.76
C LYS A 311 -1.89 -17.98 -0.33
N ALA A 312 -0.82 -17.77 -1.06
CA ALA A 312 0.50 -18.24 -0.68
C ALA A 312 0.99 -17.58 0.63
N TYR A 313 0.74 -16.27 0.77
CA TYR A 313 1.05 -15.54 2.01
C TYR A 313 0.26 -16.10 3.20
N ASP A 314 -1.03 -16.39 3.04
CA ASP A 314 -1.90 -16.95 4.09
C ASP A 314 -1.47 -18.35 4.53
N ARG A 315 -0.79 -19.12 3.66
CA ARG A 315 -0.17 -20.40 4.02
C ARG A 315 1.19 -20.25 4.73
N GLY A 316 1.67 -19.03 4.96
CA GLY A 316 2.98 -18.76 5.57
C GLY A 316 4.16 -19.03 4.64
N GLU A 317 3.93 -19.10 3.34
CA GLU A 317 4.99 -19.30 2.33
C GLU A 317 5.78 -18.00 2.13
N ARG A 318 7.01 -18.14 1.64
CA ARG A 318 7.79 -17.01 1.16
C ARG A 318 7.23 -16.55 -0.18
N VAL A 319 6.71 -15.33 -0.23
CA VAL A 319 5.91 -14.84 -1.38
C VAL A 319 6.58 -13.73 -2.19
N ASP A 320 7.85 -13.45 -2.00
CA ASP A 320 8.54 -12.38 -2.71
C ASP A 320 8.50 -12.53 -4.24
N TYR A 321 8.47 -13.77 -4.75
CA TYR A 321 8.31 -14.08 -6.17
C TYR A 321 6.88 -13.86 -6.65
N GLU A 322 5.89 -14.44 -6.00
CA GLU A 322 4.47 -14.35 -6.35
C GLU A 322 3.94 -12.92 -6.18
N ALA A 323 4.25 -12.26 -5.06
CA ALA A 323 3.89 -10.87 -4.81
C ALA A 323 4.60 -9.90 -5.78
N GLY A 324 5.84 -10.22 -6.16
CA GLY A 324 6.58 -9.47 -7.19
C GLY A 324 5.88 -9.53 -8.56
N MET A 325 5.47 -10.74 -9.01
CA MET A 325 4.73 -10.92 -10.27
C MET A 325 3.37 -10.23 -10.23
N ALA A 326 2.61 -10.40 -9.13
CA ALA A 326 1.32 -9.75 -8.94
C ALA A 326 1.44 -8.23 -9.01
N LYS A 327 2.41 -7.65 -8.28
CA LYS A 327 2.67 -6.21 -8.26
C LYS A 327 3.06 -5.70 -9.64
N LEU A 328 4.02 -6.34 -10.29
CA LEU A 328 4.49 -5.96 -11.62
C LEU A 328 3.33 -5.94 -12.63
N PHE A 329 2.62 -7.05 -12.77
CA PHE A 329 1.59 -7.19 -13.79
C PHE A 329 0.37 -6.30 -13.52
N ALA A 330 -0.14 -6.28 -12.27
CA ALA A 330 -1.33 -5.51 -11.92
C ALA A 330 -1.11 -3.99 -12.06
N THR A 331 0.09 -3.49 -11.72
CA THR A 331 0.36 -2.05 -11.80
C THR A 331 0.62 -1.56 -13.23
N GLU A 332 1.29 -2.36 -14.08
CA GLU A 332 1.40 -2.07 -15.53
C GLU A 332 0.02 -2.10 -16.18
N SER A 333 -0.79 -3.13 -15.86
CA SER A 333 -2.17 -3.26 -16.36
C SER A 333 -3.05 -2.08 -15.94
N ALA A 334 -2.89 -1.58 -14.71
CA ALA A 334 -3.61 -0.41 -14.22
C ALA A 334 -3.26 0.85 -15.02
N LEU A 335 -1.96 1.07 -15.27
CA LEU A 335 -1.48 2.20 -16.05
C LEU A 335 -1.99 2.14 -17.50
N GLU A 336 -1.88 0.98 -18.16
CA GLU A 336 -2.37 0.78 -19.52
C GLU A 336 -3.90 0.97 -19.60
N ASN A 337 -4.67 0.39 -18.66
CA ASN A 337 -6.12 0.55 -18.64
C ASN A 337 -6.54 2.00 -18.39
N ALA A 338 -5.85 2.74 -17.53
CA ALA A 338 -6.12 4.14 -17.28
C ALA A 338 -5.88 5.00 -18.53
N ILE A 339 -4.79 4.74 -19.27
CA ILE A 339 -4.48 5.39 -20.56
C ILE A 339 -5.58 5.07 -21.59
N GLU A 340 -5.97 3.81 -21.72
CA GLU A 340 -6.98 3.42 -22.72
C GLU A 340 -8.37 3.96 -22.36
N ALA A 341 -8.75 3.99 -21.08
CA ALA A 341 -10.00 4.62 -20.65
C ALA A 341 -10.04 6.11 -21.01
N MET A 342 -8.95 6.84 -20.72
CA MET A 342 -8.83 8.24 -21.09
C MET A 342 -8.95 8.44 -22.61
N ARG A 343 -8.29 7.60 -23.43
CA ARG A 343 -8.34 7.65 -24.91
C ARG A 343 -9.72 7.33 -25.46
N ILE A 344 -10.44 6.37 -24.84
CA ILE A 344 -11.81 6.01 -25.21
C ILE A 344 -12.77 7.19 -24.98
N HIS A 345 -12.56 7.97 -23.91
CA HIS A 345 -13.36 9.17 -23.62
C HIS A 345 -13.01 10.35 -24.55
N GLY A 346 -11.89 10.30 -25.26
CA GLY A 346 -11.44 11.40 -26.12
C GLY A 346 -11.21 12.69 -25.34
N GLY A 347 -11.69 13.83 -25.84
CA GLY A 347 -11.54 15.13 -25.16
C GLY A 347 -12.13 15.16 -23.73
N TYR A 348 -13.20 14.43 -23.50
CA TYR A 348 -13.78 14.28 -22.14
C TYR A 348 -12.87 13.52 -21.18
N GLY A 349 -12.02 12.61 -21.68
CA GLY A 349 -11.04 11.92 -20.83
C GLY A 349 -9.94 12.83 -20.29
N TYR A 350 -9.79 14.04 -20.85
CA TYR A 350 -8.83 15.05 -20.39
C TYR A 350 -9.49 16.11 -19.48
N SER A 351 -10.80 15.99 -19.24
CA SER A 351 -11.58 16.89 -18.37
C SER A 351 -11.67 16.36 -16.95
N LYS A 352 -11.56 17.27 -15.97
CA LYS A 352 -11.78 16.94 -14.54
C LYS A 352 -13.22 16.54 -14.21
N GLU A 353 -14.16 16.62 -15.15
CA GLU A 353 -15.54 16.17 -14.97
C GLU A 353 -15.69 14.65 -15.01
N PHE A 354 -14.69 13.93 -15.54
CA PHE A 354 -14.70 12.48 -15.68
C PHE A 354 -13.63 11.83 -14.82
N LEU A 355 -13.99 10.70 -14.18
CA LEU A 355 -13.11 9.95 -13.29
C LEU A 355 -11.80 9.51 -13.95
N VAL A 356 -11.79 9.26 -15.24
CA VAL A 356 -10.65 8.65 -15.95
C VAL A 356 -9.38 9.50 -15.90
N GLU A 357 -9.48 10.82 -15.81
CA GLU A 357 -8.31 11.70 -15.66
C GLU A 357 -7.60 11.48 -14.31
N ARG A 358 -8.37 11.25 -13.23
CA ARG A 358 -7.83 10.93 -11.91
C ARG A 358 -7.15 9.55 -11.92
N LEU A 359 -7.79 8.55 -12.53
CA LEU A 359 -7.22 7.21 -12.66
C LEU A 359 -5.87 7.25 -13.40
N TYR A 360 -5.77 8.09 -14.45
CA TYR A 360 -4.51 8.31 -15.16
C TYR A 360 -3.43 8.96 -14.29
N ARG A 361 -3.79 9.94 -13.43
CA ARG A 361 -2.83 10.59 -12.53
C ARG A 361 -2.40 9.68 -11.38
N ASP A 362 -3.26 8.77 -10.93
CA ASP A 362 -3.00 7.84 -9.82
C ASP A 362 -2.12 6.66 -10.25
N ALA A 363 -2.31 6.14 -11.46
CA ALA A 363 -1.67 4.92 -11.94
C ALA A 363 -0.13 4.93 -11.93
N PRO A 364 0.57 6.00 -12.32
CA PRO A 364 2.04 6.03 -12.32
C PRO A 364 2.69 5.76 -10.97
N LEU A 365 2.03 6.13 -9.85
CA LEU A 365 2.55 5.83 -8.53
C LEU A 365 2.73 4.33 -8.30
N LEU A 366 1.82 3.51 -8.80
CA LEU A 366 1.82 2.08 -8.56
C LEU A 366 3.02 1.37 -9.19
N VAL A 367 3.53 1.85 -10.32
CA VAL A 367 4.71 1.26 -10.98
C VAL A 367 6.02 1.70 -10.32
N ILE A 368 6.00 2.80 -9.54
CA ILE A 368 7.16 3.38 -8.88
C ILE A 368 7.23 2.95 -7.40
N GLY A 369 6.12 3.02 -6.67
CA GLY A 369 6.06 2.83 -5.21
C GLY A 369 6.31 1.40 -4.76
N GLU A 370 6.80 1.26 -3.52
CA GLU A 370 7.08 -0.01 -2.82
C GLU A 370 8.01 -0.97 -3.57
N GLY A 371 9.05 -0.38 -4.15
CA GLY A 371 9.99 -1.05 -5.06
C GLY A 371 9.50 -0.96 -6.50
N THR A 372 10.30 -0.27 -7.34
CA THR A 372 9.93 -0.04 -8.74
C THR A 372 9.70 -1.35 -9.49
N ASN A 373 8.96 -1.30 -10.59
CA ASN A 373 8.68 -2.48 -11.40
C ASN A 373 9.97 -3.10 -11.99
N GLU A 374 11.03 -2.30 -12.20
CA GLU A 374 12.36 -2.78 -12.60
C GLU A 374 12.95 -3.67 -11.50
N ILE A 375 12.86 -3.27 -10.23
CA ILE A 375 13.31 -4.09 -9.10
C ILE A 375 12.49 -5.38 -8.97
N GLN A 376 11.18 -5.32 -9.23
CA GLN A 376 10.36 -6.55 -9.24
C GLN A 376 10.82 -7.51 -10.35
N ARG A 377 11.14 -7.03 -11.55
CA ARG A 377 11.67 -7.86 -12.66
C ARG A 377 12.99 -8.53 -12.27
N LEU A 378 13.91 -7.80 -11.64
CA LEU A 378 15.18 -8.36 -11.16
C LEU A 378 14.96 -9.41 -10.06
N LEU A 379 14.05 -9.14 -9.11
CA LEU A 379 13.72 -10.08 -8.05
C LEU A 379 13.11 -11.37 -8.61
N ILE A 380 12.15 -11.25 -9.53
CA ILE A 380 11.48 -12.38 -10.18
C ILE A 380 12.51 -13.25 -10.91
N ALA A 381 13.38 -12.63 -11.74
CA ALA A 381 14.41 -13.35 -12.47
C ALA A 381 15.36 -14.09 -11.55
N ARG A 382 15.84 -13.45 -10.47
CA ARG A 382 16.70 -14.07 -9.47
C ARG A 382 16.01 -15.26 -8.81
N ARG A 383 14.74 -15.12 -8.38
CA ARG A 383 14.00 -16.20 -7.74
C ARG A 383 13.72 -17.38 -8.68
N LEU A 384 13.45 -17.07 -9.95
CA LEU A 384 13.26 -18.10 -10.96
C LEU A 384 14.51 -18.97 -11.11
N ILE A 385 15.69 -18.36 -11.16
CA ILE A 385 16.98 -19.08 -11.24
C ILE A 385 17.23 -19.89 -9.95
N GLU A 386 17.01 -19.29 -8.77
CA GLU A 386 17.19 -19.97 -7.48
C GLU A 386 16.24 -21.18 -7.29
N ARG A 387 15.05 -21.15 -7.90
CA ARG A 387 14.09 -22.27 -7.86
C ARG A 387 14.39 -23.39 -8.86
N ASN A 388 15.26 -23.15 -9.83
CA ASN A 388 15.61 -24.11 -10.89
C ASN A 388 17.15 -24.24 -11.01
N PRO A 389 17.84 -24.71 -9.95
CA PRO A 389 19.28 -24.92 -10.02
C PRO A 389 19.61 -26.04 -11.03
N ILE A 390 20.69 -25.84 -11.79
CA ILE A 390 21.24 -26.85 -12.73
C ILE A 390 22.26 -27.70 -12.00
#